data_932a38846c5a9e40b26e7b5201de48ab
#
_entry.id   932a38846c5a9e40b26e7b5201de48ab
#
_cell.length_a   1.000
_cell.length_b   1.000
_cell.length_c   1.000
_cell.angle_alpha   90.00
_cell.angle_beta   90.00
_cell.angle_gamma   90.00
#
_symmetry.space_group_name_H-M   'P 1'
#
loop_
_entity.id
_entity.type
_entity.pdbx_description
1 polymer ?
#
loop_
_entity_poly.entity_id
_entity_poly.type
_entity_poly.pdbx_seq_one_letter_code
_entity_poly.pdbx_strand_id
1 'polypeptide(L)'
;MKTVGHSSHVLTLFSPKLISAYSEKTSGKVPVNNLFRPNSFYVEKLRTFNRESPLIDVKGLLYSLCGEFDAVAEYRKVEATSNMLLYDIFKFIENNYNKNCTLANLAKYTGYDYAYLSRYFRRAVGISYNDYVNQYRISKACYLLQNNEMTVLEISNECGFNSLRSLNRHFKDQLGMPPADYRKQLKDNQTQSKGDGESD
;
A
#
# COMPACT_ATOMS: atom_id res chain seq x y z
N MET A 1 -36.25 -8.20 9.39
CA MET A 1 -35.15 -8.92 8.72
C MET A 1 -34.09 -7.89 8.38
N LYS A 2 -32.97 -7.80 9.14
CA LYS A 2 -31.89 -6.85 8.89
C LYS A 2 -30.92 -7.52 7.93
N THR A 3 -30.84 -7.04 6.70
CA THR A 3 -29.80 -7.42 5.73
C THR A 3 -28.46 -6.87 6.22
N VAL A 4 -27.58 -7.74 6.68
CA VAL A 4 -26.17 -7.42 6.92
C VAL A 4 -25.51 -7.35 5.53
N GLY A 5 -25.34 -6.16 5.03
CA GLY A 5 -24.59 -5.93 3.79
C GLY A 5 -23.12 -6.24 4.03
N HIS A 6 -22.58 -7.18 3.27
CA HIS A 6 -21.13 -7.38 3.20
C HIS A 6 -20.49 -6.16 2.53
N SER A 7 -19.84 -5.30 3.31
CA SER A 7 -19.02 -4.23 2.74
C SER A 7 -17.65 -4.82 2.37
N SER A 8 -17.36 -4.87 1.08
CA SER A 8 -16.02 -5.22 0.60
C SER A 8 -15.14 -3.96 0.58
N HIS A 9 -14.05 -3.98 1.35
CA HIS A 9 -13.08 -2.89 1.34
C HIS A 9 -11.94 -3.24 0.37
N VAL A 10 -11.55 -2.25 -0.44
CA VAL A 10 -10.36 -2.31 -1.29
C VAL A 10 -9.35 -1.32 -0.74
N LEU A 11 -8.21 -1.81 -0.27
CA LEU A 11 -7.09 -0.98 0.12
C LEU A 11 -6.09 -0.91 -1.04
N THR A 12 -5.92 0.27 -1.62
CA THR A 12 -4.93 0.49 -2.67
C THR A 12 -3.79 1.32 -2.09
N LEU A 13 -2.61 0.72 -2.03
CA LEU A 13 -1.37 1.39 -1.61
C LEU A 13 -0.51 1.65 -2.84
N PHE A 14 -0.10 2.88 -3.05
CA PHE A 14 0.78 3.25 -4.14
C PHE A 14 1.77 4.34 -3.70
N SER A 15 2.92 4.41 -4.38
CA SER A 15 3.91 5.45 -4.12
C SER A 15 3.39 6.82 -4.59
N PRO A 16 3.55 7.90 -3.80
CA PRO A 16 3.26 9.26 -4.25
C PRO A 16 3.95 9.66 -5.56
N LYS A 17 5.06 9.02 -5.89
CA LYS A 17 5.76 9.21 -7.18
C LYS A 17 4.90 8.85 -8.41
N LEU A 18 3.90 7.98 -8.25
CA LEU A 18 2.97 7.65 -9.34
C LEU A 18 2.05 8.83 -9.71
N ILE A 19 1.79 9.71 -8.74
CA ILE A 19 0.93 10.89 -8.89
C ILE A 19 1.69 12.18 -8.49
N SER A 20 2.97 12.32 -8.90
CA SER A 20 3.86 13.38 -8.45
C SER A 20 3.29 14.79 -8.69
N ALA A 21 2.74 15.06 -9.87
CA ALA A 21 2.14 16.35 -10.18
C ALA A 21 0.95 16.70 -9.27
N TYR A 22 0.14 15.70 -8.88
CA TYR A 22 -0.94 15.92 -7.91
C TYR A 22 -0.39 16.13 -6.49
N SER A 23 0.62 15.37 -6.09
CA SER A 23 1.31 15.55 -4.80
C SER A 23 1.95 16.92 -4.68
N GLU A 24 2.55 17.43 -5.73
CA GLU A 24 3.13 18.80 -5.79
C GLU A 24 2.04 19.87 -5.70
N LYS A 25 0.94 19.72 -6.46
CA LYS A 25 -0.20 20.65 -6.45
C LYS A 25 -0.83 20.78 -5.06
N THR A 26 -0.89 19.67 -4.31
CA THR A 26 -1.49 19.61 -2.99
C THR A 26 -0.50 19.78 -1.85
N SER A 27 0.77 20.01 -2.17
CA SER A 27 1.81 20.23 -1.16
C SER A 27 1.47 21.39 -0.22
N GLY A 28 1.60 21.17 1.09
CA GLY A 28 1.24 22.17 2.10
C GLY A 28 -0.26 22.37 2.29
N LYS A 29 -1.10 21.53 1.70
CA LYS A 29 -2.55 21.55 1.85
C LYS A 29 -3.05 20.19 2.34
N VAL A 30 -4.10 20.19 3.16
CA VAL A 30 -4.83 18.96 3.52
C VAL A 30 -6.30 19.16 3.22
N PRO A 31 -7.00 18.12 2.75
CA PRO A 31 -8.44 18.20 2.60
C PRO A 31 -9.11 18.38 3.97
N VAL A 32 -10.13 19.22 4.02
CA VAL A 32 -10.97 19.40 5.23
C VAL A 32 -11.68 18.11 5.56
N ASN A 33 -12.17 17.42 4.53
CA ASN A 33 -12.74 16.07 4.64
C ASN A 33 -11.99 15.13 3.71
N ASN A 34 -11.46 14.04 4.25
CA ASN A 34 -10.73 13.02 3.51
C ASN A 34 -11.59 11.81 3.10
N LEU A 35 -12.90 11.90 3.32
CA LEU A 35 -13.86 10.90 2.86
C LEU A 35 -14.57 11.45 1.62
N PHE A 36 -14.46 10.69 0.53
CA PHE A 36 -15.28 10.93 -0.64
C PHE A 36 -15.73 9.60 -1.26
N ARG A 37 -16.78 9.66 -2.04
CA ARG A 37 -17.30 8.48 -2.75
C ARG A 37 -16.90 8.61 -4.22
N PRO A 38 -15.88 7.87 -4.67
CA PRO A 38 -15.51 7.87 -6.07
C PRO A 38 -16.63 7.25 -6.92
N ASN A 39 -16.65 7.58 -8.18
CA ASN A 39 -17.47 6.86 -9.14
C ASN A 39 -17.12 5.36 -9.10
N SER A 40 -18.13 4.48 -9.14
CA SER A 40 -17.96 3.03 -9.08
C SER A 40 -17.03 2.49 -10.18
N PHE A 41 -17.01 3.15 -11.34
CA PHE A 41 -16.08 2.86 -12.42
C PHE A 41 -14.62 2.77 -11.97
N TYR A 42 -14.16 3.74 -11.16
CA TYR A 42 -12.77 3.73 -10.67
C TYR A 42 -12.48 2.57 -9.73
N VAL A 43 -13.45 2.25 -8.85
CA VAL A 43 -13.32 1.13 -7.89
C VAL A 43 -13.27 -0.21 -8.63
N GLU A 44 -14.13 -0.39 -9.61
CA GLU A 44 -14.15 -1.60 -10.44
C GLU A 44 -12.87 -1.72 -11.27
N LYS A 45 -12.45 -0.63 -11.90
CA LYS A 45 -11.22 -0.61 -12.69
C LYS A 45 -9.97 -0.89 -11.86
N LEU A 46 -9.87 -0.36 -10.63
CA LEU A 46 -8.78 -0.69 -9.69
C LEU A 46 -8.70 -2.20 -9.39
N ARG A 47 -9.85 -2.89 -9.33
CA ARG A 47 -9.90 -4.34 -9.10
C ARG A 47 -9.41 -5.16 -10.30
N THR A 48 -9.48 -4.61 -11.51
CA THR A 48 -9.03 -5.29 -12.73
C THR A 48 -7.53 -5.16 -12.95
N PHE A 49 -6.86 -4.21 -12.30
CA PHE A 49 -5.43 -4.05 -12.47
C PHE A 49 -4.66 -5.24 -11.90
N ASN A 50 -3.74 -5.70 -12.71
CA ASN A 50 -2.77 -6.72 -12.38
C ASN A 50 -1.36 -6.22 -12.78
N ARG A 51 -0.38 -7.08 -12.79
CA ARG A 51 1.02 -6.74 -13.09
C ARG A 51 1.31 -6.44 -14.54
N GLU A 52 0.51 -7.01 -15.42
CA GLU A 52 0.63 -6.83 -16.86
C GLU A 52 -0.06 -5.54 -17.30
N SER A 53 -0.81 -4.92 -16.37
CA SER A 53 -1.46 -3.63 -16.63
C SER A 53 -0.42 -2.57 -16.94
N PRO A 54 -0.52 -1.90 -18.11
CA PRO A 54 0.43 -0.86 -18.48
C PRO A 54 0.50 0.24 -17.41
N LEU A 55 1.70 0.66 -17.05
CA LEU A 55 1.90 1.69 -16.02
C LEU A 55 1.18 3.00 -16.36
N ILE A 56 1.02 3.30 -17.64
CA ILE A 56 0.30 4.47 -18.10
C ILE A 56 -1.18 4.41 -17.73
N ASP A 57 -1.81 3.25 -17.84
CA ASP A 57 -3.22 3.05 -17.49
C ASP A 57 -3.44 3.17 -15.97
N VAL A 58 -2.53 2.57 -15.19
CA VAL A 58 -2.54 2.69 -13.72
C VAL A 58 -2.40 4.16 -13.31
N LYS A 59 -1.42 4.88 -13.88
CA LYS A 59 -1.24 6.31 -13.61
C LYS A 59 -2.45 7.13 -14.05
N GLY A 60 -2.97 6.88 -15.25
CA GLY A 60 -4.13 7.57 -15.78
C GLY A 60 -5.35 7.44 -14.85
N LEU A 61 -5.62 6.22 -14.37
CA LEU A 61 -6.71 5.98 -13.42
C LEU A 61 -6.49 6.69 -12.09
N LEU A 62 -5.27 6.63 -11.53
CA LEU A 62 -4.95 7.31 -10.28
C LEU A 62 -5.07 8.83 -10.41
N TYR A 63 -4.61 9.43 -11.51
CA TYR A 63 -4.78 10.86 -11.76
C TYR A 63 -6.25 11.25 -11.95
N SER A 64 -7.05 10.44 -12.65
CA SER A 64 -8.49 10.68 -12.80
C SER A 64 -9.21 10.63 -11.45
N LEU A 65 -8.87 9.65 -10.61
CA LEU A 65 -9.40 9.54 -9.26
C LEU A 65 -9.01 10.74 -8.37
N CYS A 66 -7.74 11.17 -8.47
CA CYS A 66 -7.28 12.39 -7.80
C CYS A 66 -8.01 13.64 -8.30
N GLY A 67 -8.30 13.73 -9.59
CA GLY A 67 -9.05 14.83 -10.20
C GLY A 67 -10.50 14.87 -9.73
N GLU A 68 -11.16 13.72 -9.64
CA GLU A 68 -12.53 13.63 -9.10
C GLU A 68 -12.57 14.03 -7.62
N PHE A 69 -11.62 13.59 -6.82
CA PHE A 69 -11.48 14.03 -5.44
C PHE A 69 -11.24 15.54 -5.34
N ASP A 70 -10.30 16.07 -6.12
CA ASP A 70 -9.93 17.49 -6.11
C ASP A 70 -11.09 18.42 -6.51
N ALA A 71 -11.99 17.94 -7.37
CA ALA A 71 -13.17 18.71 -7.79
C ALA A 71 -14.19 18.96 -6.66
N VAL A 72 -14.18 18.11 -5.63
CA VAL A 72 -15.11 18.20 -4.50
C VAL A 72 -14.42 18.50 -3.18
N ALA A 73 -13.09 18.44 -3.13
CA ALA A 73 -12.32 18.63 -1.92
C ALA A 73 -12.13 20.12 -1.61
N GLU A 74 -12.48 20.48 -0.40
CA GLU A 74 -12.05 21.74 0.19
C GLU A 74 -10.70 21.55 0.88
N TYR A 75 -9.74 22.44 0.62
CA TYR A 75 -8.41 22.37 1.19
C TYR A 75 -8.18 23.48 2.21
N ARG A 76 -7.55 23.13 3.31
CA ARG A 76 -6.97 24.11 4.25
C ARG A 76 -5.43 24.08 4.15
N LYS A 77 -4.82 25.23 4.27
CA LYS A 77 -3.36 25.30 4.47
C LYS A 77 -3.03 24.63 5.81
N VAL A 78 -2.03 23.79 5.79
CA VAL A 78 -1.46 23.20 7.01
C VAL A 78 -0.28 24.05 7.41
N GLU A 79 -0.23 24.41 8.69
CA GLU A 79 1.03 24.85 9.27
C GLU A 79 2.05 23.74 9.01
N ALA A 80 3.20 24.09 8.49
CA ALA A 80 4.18 23.20 7.84
C ALA A 80 4.59 21.94 8.64
N THR A 81 4.34 21.90 9.92
CA THR A 81 4.73 20.83 10.86
C THR A 81 3.96 19.53 10.70
N SER A 82 2.67 19.54 10.38
CA SER A 82 1.86 18.30 10.41
C SER A 82 2.01 17.44 9.15
N ASN A 83 2.08 18.05 7.96
CA ASN A 83 2.25 17.28 6.72
C ASN A 83 3.69 16.79 6.54
N MET A 84 4.68 17.55 7.01
CA MET A 84 6.06 17.12 7.02
C MET A 84 6.23 15.85 7.88
N LEU A 85 5.59 15.78 9.03
CA LEU A 85 5.72 14.61 9.91
C LEU A 85 5.19 13.33 9.24
N LEU A 86 4.04 13.38 8.60
CA LEU A 86 3.50 12.18 7.91
C LEU A 86 4.39 11.76 6.73
N TYR A 87 4.89 12.73 5.97
CA TYR A 87 5.86 12.48 4.91
C TYR A 87 7.15 11.86 5.44
N ASP A 88 7.70 12.39 6.53
CA ASP A 88 8.91 11.88 7.19
C ASP A 88 8.69 10.45 7.72
N ILE A 89 7.51 10.15 8.26
CA ILE A 89 7.14 8.80 8.68
C ILE A 89 7.15 7.84 7.51
N PHE A 90 6.52 8.17 6.39
CA PHE A 90 6.51 7.28 5.21
C PHE A 90 7.90 7.11 4.61
N LYS A 91 8.68 8.18 4.54
CA LYS A 91 10.07 8.12 4.08
C LYS A 91 10.94 7.26 5.01
N PHE A 92 10.73 7.36 6.32
CA PHE A 92 11.40 6.49 7.30
C PHE A 92 11.03 5.01 7.07
N ILE A 93 9.75 4.69 6.86
CA ILE A 93 9.30 3.33 6.56
C ILE A 93 9.92 2.82 5.27
N GLU A 94 9.87 3.60 4.19
CA GLU A 94 10.43 3.23 2.90
C GLU A 94 11.93 2.88 2.98
N ASN A 95 12.69 3.63 3.79
CA ASN A 95 14.13 3.44 3.93
C ASN A 95 14.53 2.37 4.97
N ASN A 96 13.60 1.94 5.83
CA ASN A 96 13.92 1.08 6.97
C ASN A 96 13.03 -0.16 7.10
N TYR A 97 12.04 -0.38 6.22
CA TYR A 97 11.07 -1.47 6.36
C TYR A 97 11.71 -2.85 6.55
N ASN A 98 12.83 -3.10 5.87
CA ASN A 98 13.56 -4.36 5.90
C ASN A 98 14.53 -4.50 7.08
N LYS A 99 14.59 -3.48 7.94
CA LYS A 99 15.46 -3.44 9.13
C LYS A 99 14.61 -3.27 10.38
N ASN A 100 15.14 -2.56 11.36
CA ASN A 100 14.47 -2.29 12.63
C ASN A 100 13.50 -1.11 12.52
N CYS A 101 12.43 -1.25 11.70
CA CYS A 101 11.41 -0.25 11.44
C CYS A 101 10.36 -0.20 12.56
N THR A 102 10.81 0.04 13.80
CA THR A 102 9.93 0.15 14.97
C THR A 102 9.47 1.58 15.21
N LEU A 103 8.32 1.72 15.86
CA LEU A 103 7.84 3.04 16.28
C LEU A 103 8.81 3.74 17.25
N ALA A 104 9.56 2.97 18.06
CA ALA A 104 10.59 3.51 18.94
C ALA A 104 11.76 4.13 18.14
N ASN A 105 12.18 3.50 17.05
CA ASN A 105 13.21 4.06 16.18
C ASN A 105 12.70 5.25 15.36
N LEU A 106 11.43 5.23 14.95
CA LEU A 106 10.79 6.39 14.37
C LEU A 106 10.76 7.58 15.35
N ALA A 107 10.46 7.35 16.63
CA ALA A 107 10.48 8.37 17.66
C ALA A 107 11.87 9.01 17.81
N LYS A 108 12.92 8.18 17.80
CA LYS A 108 14.32 8.68 17.81
C LYS A 108 14.67 9.47 16.55
N TYR A 109 14.18 9.03 15.39
CA TYR A 109 14.44 9.70 14.11
C TYR A 109 13.76 11.06 14.00
N THR A 110 12.50 11.14 14.43
CA THR A 110 11.69 12.36 14.31
C THR A 110 11.81 13.31 15.50
N GLY A 111 12.32 12.84 16.64
CA GLY A 111 12.36 13.60 17.88
C GLY A 111 11.01 13.73 18.61
N TYR A 112 9.95 13.11 18.08
CA TYR A 112 8.63 13.11 18.71
C TYR A 112 8.45 11.98 19.71
N ASP A 113 7.57 12.19 20.70
CA ASP A 113 7.21 11.17 21.69
C ASP A 113 6.52 9.96 21.03
N TYR A 114 6.83 8.76 21.54
CA TYR A 114 6.30 7.48 21.07
C TYR A 114 4.76 7.44 21.11
N ALA A 115 4.15 7.86 22.21
CA ALA A 115 2.70 7.81 22.37
C ALA A 115 2.00 8.84 21.46
N TYR A 116 2.64 10.00 21.25
CA TYR A 116 2.18 10.99 20.28
C TYR A 116 2.18 10.41 18.86
N LEU A 117 3.31 9.84 18.39
CA LEU A 117 3.44 9.26 17.07
C LEU A 117 2.44 8.13 16.82
N SER A 118 2.24 7.26 17.82
CA SER A 118 1.26 6.17 17.75
C SER A 118 -0.16 6.68 17.49
N ARG A 119 -0.60 7.68 18.28
CA ARG A 119 -1.93 8.29 18.12
C ARG A 119 -2.05 9.09 16.83
N TYR A 120 -1.01 9.86 16.50
CA TYR A 120 -0.96 10.67 15.29
C TYR A 120 -1.10 9.79 14.04
N PHE A 121 -0.24 8.75 13.93
CA PHE A 121 -0.26 7.86 12.78
C PHE A 121 -1.60 7.16 12.61
N ARG A 122 -2.14 6.60 13.70
CA ARG A 122 -3.45 5.92 13.67
C ARG A 122 -4.58 6.86 13.25
N ARG A 123 -4.55 8.11 13.67
CA ARG A 123 -5.54 9.13 13.25
C ARG A 123 -5.39 9.50 11.79
N ALA A 124 -4.15 9.65 11.31
CA ALA A 124 -3.86 10.09 9.95
C ALA A 124 -4.08 8.98 8.91
N VAL A 125 -3.73 7.72 9.25
CA VAL A 125 -3.70 6.58 8.30
C VAL A 125 -4.85 5.59 8.53
N GLY A 126 -5.49 5.62 9.69
CA GLY A 126 -6.62 4.73 10.04
C GLY A 126 -6.21 3.38 10.62
N ILE A 127 -4.95 2.98 10.51
CA ILE A 127 -4.40 1.72 11.05
C ILE A 127 -3.19 1.98 11.93
N SER A 128 -2.75 0.97 12.71
CA SER A 128 -1.55 1.12 13.53
C SER A 128 -0.28 1.23 12.67
N TYR A 129 0.76 1.86 13.21
CA TYR A 129 2.07 1.93 12.55
C TYR A 129 2.64 0.54 12.23
N ASN A 130 2.54 -0.40 13.16
CA ASN A 130 3.05 -1.76 12.97
C ASN A 130 2.27 -2.52 11.88
N ASP A 131 0.95 -2.36 11.83
CA ASP A 131 0.13 -2.97 10.78
C ASP A 131 0.49 -2.40 9.41
N TYR A 132 0.69 -1.09 9.32
CA TYR A 132 1.13 -0.45 8.08
C TYR A 132 2.50 -0.96 7.61
N VAL A 133 3.49 -1.04 8.52
CA VAL A 133 4.83 -1.59 8.21
C VAL A 133 4.73 -3.03 7.73
N ASN A 134 3.89 -3.86 8.37
CA ASN A 134 3.67 -5.24 7.94
C ASN A 134 2.99 -5.31 6.57
N GLN A 135 1.99 -4.48 6.29
CA GLN A 135 1.37 -4.39 4.96
C GLN A 135 2.38 -3.98 3.89
N TYR A 136 3.24 -3.00 4.19
CA TYR A 136 4.31 -2.58 3.29
C TYR A 136 5.29 -3.71 3.01
N ARG A 137 5.71 -4.46 4.03
CA ARG A 137 6.57 -5.66 3.91
C ARG A 137 5.93 -6.75 3.06
N ILE A 138 4.64 -7.03 3.26
CA ILE A 138 3.89 -8.00 2.44
C ILE A 138 3.83 -7.57 0.98
N SER A 139 3.58 -6.30 0.69
CA SER A 139 3.61 -5.77 -0.67
C SER A 139 4.98 -6.01 -1.34
N LYS A 140 6.08 -5.81 -0.61
CA LYS A 140 7.44 -6.12 -1.10
C LYS A 140 7.67 -7.62 -1.28
N ALA A 141 7.16 -8.44 -0.36
CA ALA A 141 7.24 -9.90 -0.49
C ALA A 141 6.50 -10.40 -1.73
N CYS A 142 5.31 -9.88 -2.02
CA CYS A 142 4.58 -10.18 -3.25
C CYS A 142 5.41 -9.84 -4.49
N TYR A 143 6.04 -8.66 -4.51
CA TYR A 143 6.92 -8.25 -5.60
C TYR A 143 8.10 -9.23 -5.79
N LEU A 144 8.77 -9.64 -4.72
CA LEU A 144 9.90 -10.57 -4.77
C LEU A 144 9.46 -11.99 -5.17
N LEU A 145 8.34 -12.48 -4.64
CA LEU A 145 7.78 -13.79 -5.00
C LEU A 145 7.52 -13.94 -6.48
N GLN A 146 7.27 -12.88 -7.16
CA GLN A 146 6.91 -12.86 -8.56
C GLN A 146 8.12 -12.67 -9.48
N ASN A 147 9.08 -11.79 -9.11
CA ASN A 147 10.17 -11.33 -9.98
C ASN A 147 11.51 -11.94 -9.63
N ASN A 148 11.56 -12.87 -8.66
CA ASN A 148 12.80 -13.40 -8.15
C ASN A 148 12.67 -14.88 -7.82
N GLU A 149 13.77 -15.65 -8.03
CA GLU A 149 13.86 -17.06 -7.68
C GLU A 149 14.26 -17.30 -6.21
N MET A 150 14.37 -16.26 -5.40
CA MET A 150 14.66 -16.35 -3.96
C MET A 150 13.69 -17.31 -3.26
N THR A 151 14.19 -18.06 -2.30
CA THR A 151 13.34 -18.88 -1.43
C THR A 151 12.43 -18.01 -0.56
N VAL A 152 11.34 -18.58 -0.07
CA VAL A 152 10.42 -17.85 0.83
C VAL A 152 11.13 -17.40 2.11
N LEU A 153 12.14 -18.15 2.56
CA LEU A 153 12.96 -17.78 3.72
C LEU A 153 13.84 -16.55 3.43
N GLU A 154 14.50 -16.51 2.28
CA GLU A 154 15.29 -15.35 1.85
C GLU A 154 14.40 -14.11 1.70
N ILE A 155 13.22 -14.25 1.08
CA ILE A 155 12.23 -13.16 0.98
C ILE A 155 11.78 -12.69 2.35
N SER A 156 11.56 -13.61 3.31
CA SER A 156 11.21 -13.24 4.68
C SER A 156 12.26 -12.32 5.31
N ASN A 157 13.53 -12.67 5.14
CA ASN A 157 14.66 -11.89 5.67
C ASN A 157 14.79 -10.55 4.93
N GLU A 158 14.73 -10.57 3.60
CA GLU A 158 14.84 -9.36 2.77
C GLU A 158 13.72 -8.35 3.04
N CYS A 159 12.52 -8.83 3.35
CA CYS A 159 11.39 -7.98 3.73
C CYS A 159 11.40 -7.55 5.20
N GLY A 160 12.37 -8.00 6.00
CA GLY A 160 12.54 -7.60 7.39
C GLY A 160 11.56 -8.27 8.36
N PHE A 161 11.08 -9.47 8.04
CA PHE A 161 10.36 -10.30 9.01
C PHE A 161 11.35 -11.04 9.91
N ASN A 162 11.06 -11.09 11.22
CA ASN A 162 11.92 -11.74 12.20
C ASN A 162 11.93 -13.27 12.07
N SER A 163 11.01 -13.85 11.32
CA SER A 163 10.92 -15.29 11.07
C SER A 163 9.98 -15.59 9.90
N LEU A 164 10.21 -16.73 9.26
CA LEU A 164 9.32 -17.29 8.24
C LEU A 164 7.87 -17.46 8.76
N ARG A 165 7.71 -17.83 10.02
CA ARG A 165 6.40 -17.95 10.66
C ARG A 165 5.67 -16.61 10.70
N SER A 166 6.38 -15.52 10.97
CA SER A 166 5.81 -14.17 10.99
C SER A 166 5.37 -13.74 9.60
N LEU A 167 6.20 -13.98 8.57
CA LEU A 167 5.82 -13.73 7.18
C LEU A 167 4.55 -14.51 6.81
N ASN A 168 4.55 -15.83 7.04
CA ASN A 168 3.42 -16.69 6.67
C ASN A 168 2.12 -16.25 7.32
N ARG A 169 2.15 -15.87 8.60
CA ARG A 169 0.97 -15.37 9.32
C ARG A 169 0.44 -14.09 8.67
N HIS A 170 1.26 -13.06 8.56
CA HIS A 170 0.82 -11.77 8.02
C HIS A 170 0.42 -11.86 6.54
N PHE A 171 1.09 -12.70 5.77
CA PHE A 171 0.78 -12.94 4.37
C PHE A 171 -0.60 -13.60 4.23
N LYS A 172 -0.87 -14.65 5.04
CA LYS A 172 -2.16 -15.33 5.06
C LYS A 172 -3.28 -14.42 5.57
N ASP A 173 -3.03 -13.63 6.61
CA ASP A 173 -4.00 -12.67 7.16
C ASP A 173 -4.41 -11.63 6.11
N GLN A 174 -3.47 -11.22 5.25
CA GLN A 174 -3.72 -10.17 4.25
C GLN A 174 -4.21 -10.68 2.89
N LEU A 175 -3.75 -11.84 2.44
CA LEU A 175 -4.00 -12.38 1.10
C LEU A 175 -4.79 -13.69 1.10
N GLY A 176 -5.14 -14.23 2.27
CA GLY A 176 -5.92 -15.45 2.41
C GLY A 176 -5.14 -16.75 2.19
N MET A 177 -3.87 -16.68 1.75
CA MET A 177 -3.04 -17.85 1.43
C MET A 177 -1.58 -17.68 1.83
N PRO A 178 -0.80 -18.77 1.99
CA PRO A 178 0.63 -18.70 2.26
C PRO A 178 1.44 -18.18 1.06
N PRO A 179 2.67 -17.64 1.27
CA PRO A 179 3.55 -17.16 0.19
C PRO A 179 3.89 -18.22 -0.86
N ALA A 180 4.06 -19.49 -0.43
CA ALA A 180 4.39 -20.60 -1.34
C ALA A 180 3.24 -20.88 -2.33
N ASP A 181 2.00 -20.88 -1.83
CA ASP A 181 0.80 -21.09 -2.66
C ASP A 181 0.59 -19.90 -3.61
N TYR A 182 0.83 -18.70 -3.13
CA TYR A 182 0.79 -17.49 -3.95
C TYR A 182 1.79 -17.57 -5.12
N ARG A 183 3.03 -18.00 -4.87
CA ARG A 183 4.02 -18.21 -5.93
C ARG A 183 3.58 -19.28 -6.93
N LYS A 184 3.00 -20.39 -6.44
CA LYS A 184 2.49 -21.45 -7.31
C LYS A 184 1.41 -20.94 -8.24
N GLN A 185 0.42 -20.22 -7.72
CA GLN A 185 -0.64 -19.62 -8.54
C GLN A 185 -0.09 -18.69 -9.63
N LEU A 186 0.96 -17.92 -9.31
CA LEU A 186 1.58 -17.04 -10.30
C LEU A 186 2.23 -17.81 -11.45
N LYS A 187 2.92 -18.93 -11.14
CA LYS A 187 3.54 -19.79 -12.16
C LYS A 187 2.48 -20.49 -13.02
N ASP A 188 1.42 -20.99 -12.39
CA ASP A 188 0.32 -21.67 -13.10
C ASP A 188 -0.39 -20.71 -14.09
N ASN A 189 -0.65 -19.47 -13.68
CA ASN A 189 -1.24 -18.43 -14.54
C ASN A 189 -0.34 -18.04 -15.73
N GLN A 190 1.00 -18.01 -15.52
CA GLN A 190 1.95 -17.72 -16.61
C GLN A 190 2.04 -18.85 -17.63
N THR A 191 1.81 -20.09 -17.22
CA THR A 191 1.85 -21.26 -18.11
C THR A 191 0.59 -21.32 -18.96
N GLN A 192 -0.57 -20.95 -18.42
CA GLN A 192 -1.84 -20.92 -19.16
C GLN A 192 -1.87 -19.82 -20.23
N SER A 193 -1.32 -18.63 -19.94
CA SER A 193 -1.28 -17.53 -20.92
C SER A 193 -0.32 -17.77 -22.10
N LYS A 194 0.62 -18.71 -21.98
CA LYS A 194 1.53 -19.12 -23.06
C LYS A 194 0.96 -20.25 -23.94
N GLY A 195 -0.01 -20.99 -23.43
CA GLY A 195 -0.66 -22.09 -24.17
C GLY A 195 -1.72 -21.65 -25.17
N ASP A 196 -2.33 -20.48 -24.97
CA ASP A 196 -3.41 -19.96 -25.84
C ASP A 196 -2.90 -19.13 -27.03
N GLY A 197 -1.57 -18.96 -27.16
CA GLY A 197 -0.95 -18.16 -28.24
C GLY A 197 -0.31 -18.94 -29.38
N GLU A 198 -0.38 -20.29 -29.38
CA GLU A 198 0.25 -21.15 -30.41
C GLU A 198 -0.80 -21.99 -31.19
N SER A 199 -1.97 -21.43 -31.45
CA SER A 199 -2.95 -22.05 -32.31
C SER A 199 -3.56 -21.00 -33.25
N ASP A 200 -2.77 -20.60 -34.25
CA ASP A 200 -3.25 -20.06 -35.53
C ASP A 200 -2.16 -20.22 -36.59
#